data_b285cd6dbc171855a74aff4310e6343c
#
_entry.id   b285cd6dbc171855a74aff4310e6343c
#
_cell.length_a   1.000
_cell.length_b   1.000
_cell.length_c   1.000
_cell.angle_alpha   90.00
_cell.angle_beta   90.00
_cell.angle_gamma   90.00
#
_symmetry.space_group_name_H-M   'P 1'
#
loop_
_entity.id
_entity.type
_entity.pdbx_description
1 polymer ?
#
loop_
_entity_poly.entity_id
_entity_poly.type
_entity_poly.pdbx_seq_one_letter_code
_entity_poly.pdbx_strand_id
1 'polypeptide(L)'
;MTQTKLFSTGLLLLVAILAGFTASSANAQDASAPLKTPTAADYERQAAQFRGVWVSTVSNIDFPSKRGLTADELKAEADAQLDRAVEMKFTAVFLQVRPMGDAFYPSKLYPWSGFISGKQGQAPDQNLDVLQYWVEGAHKRGLQIHAWINPYRVTIGGKLEDLAENNPARLHPDWIFKHGERYFLNPGIPEAREHVVKGLVEIVTNYDVDGVHIDDYFYPERNITEDLETYEKYGKADFDNIEDWRRDNVNKFVADVNREVHKVRPNVVWSVSPAGIWANKGSHPDGSETRGNQCYFNLYADVRKWIKEETIDAVIPQIYWHIGLEIANFSILTDWWSDVCEGTDVKFYVGVAAYRLDPNSKTEAWRDLQEVNRQLVYMAASPRVDGQVFFTAKNFKEGQPARNTMLEYAKEHNWKGVNDGNPNSVK
;
A
#
# COMPACT_ATOMS: atom_id res chain seq x y z
N MET A 1 1.16 -16.59 46.95
CA MET A 1 0.87 -17.71 46.06
C MET A 1 0.48 -17.13 44.71
N THR A 2 1.44 -17.12 43.85
CA THR A 2 1.52 -17.22 42.40
C THR A 2 0.33 -16.73 41.56
N GLN A 3 0.39 -15.48 41.13
CA GLN A 3 -0.28 -15.01 39.91
C GLN A 3 0.70 -15.19 38.75
N THR A 4 0.39 -16.11 37.88
CA THR A 4 1.14 -16.39 36.66
C THR A 4 0.67 -15.45 35.55
N LYS A 5 1.62 -14.80 34.94
CA LYS A 5 1.54 -13.89 33.78
C LYS A 5 0.86 -14.57 32.58
N LEU A 6 -0.10 -13.85 31.98
CA LEU A 6 -0.52 -14.04 30.59
C LEU A 6 -0.26 -12.73 29.86
N PHE A 7 0.96 -12.59 29.36
CA PHE A 7 1.33 -11.64 28.30
C PHE A 7 1.83 -12.44 27.11
N SER A 8 1.42 -12.01 25.97
CA SER A 8 1.78 -12.41 24.61
C SER A 8 0.71 -13.25 23.91
N THR A 9 0.00 -12.61 23.03
CA THR A 9 -0.24 -13.01 21.63
C THR A 9 -1.21 -12.00 20.97
N GLY A 10 -0.69 -10.86 20.63
CA GLY A 10 -1.40 -9.81 19.89
C GLY A 10 -0.60 -9.34 18.68
N LEU A 11 0.19 -10.23 18.08
CA LEU A 11 0.99 -9.88 16.91
C LEU A 11 0.90 -11.03 15.92
N LEU A 12 0.05 -10.90 14.92
CA LEU A 12 0.01 -11.71 13.68
C LEU A 12 -1.44 -11.90 13.19
N LEU A 13 -2.03 -10.81 12.70
CA LEU A 13 -3.29 -10.95 11.92
C LEU A 13 -3.35 -9.89 10.80
N LEU A 14 -2.21 -9.65 10.18
CA LEU A 14 -2.16 -8.78 8.99
C LEU A 14 -1.84 -9.56 7.69
N VAL A 15 -1.66 -10.86 7.74
CA VAL A 15 -1.49 -11.70 6.53
C VAL A 15 -1.81 -13.14 6.92
N ALA A 16 -3.03 -13.58 6.85
CA ALA A 16 -3.32 -15.01 6.73
C ALA A 16 -4.78 -15.25 6.36
N ILE A 17 -5.11 -15.21 5.09
CA ILE A 17 -6.05 -16.20 4.57
C ILE A 17 -5.19 -17.28 3.93
N LEU A 18 -4.62 -18.15 4.75
CA LEU A 18 -4.09 -19.43 4.34
C LEU A 18 -5.23 -20.45 4.43
N ALA A 19 -5.97 -20.61 3.32
CA ALA A 19 -6.80 -21.79 3.14
C ALA A 19 -5.89 -23.02 3.11
N GLY A 20 -6.08 -23.94 4.06
CA GLY A 20 -5.40 -25.22 4.06
C GLY A 20 -5.75 -26.03 2.82
N PHE A 21 -4.78 -26.30 1.99
CA PHE A 21 -4.85 -27.33 0.98
C PHE A 21 -3.79 -28.39 1.26
N THR A 22 -4.25 -29.61 1.49
CA THR A 22 -3.43 -30.81 1.51
C THR A 22 -2.84 -31.02 0.11
N ALA A 23 -1.51 -31.05 0.02
CA ALA A 23 -0.80 -31.29 -1.20
C ALA A 23 -1.02 -32.74 -1.68
N SER A 24 -1.65 -32.90 -2.82
CA SER A 24 -1.56 -34.11 -3.64
C SER A 24 -0.35 -33.93 -4.55
N SER A 25 0.60 -34.86 -4.45
CA SER A 25 1.80 -34.90 -5.28
C SER A 25 1.43 -35.27 -6.73
N ALA A 26 1.27 -34.27 -7.58
CA ALA A 26 1.29 -34.41 -9.02
C ALA A 26 2.56 -33.74 -9.55
N ASN A 27 3.25 -34.39 -10.46
CA ASN A 27 4.50 -33.96 -11.08
C ASN A 27 4.43 -32.48 -11.51
N ALA A 28 5.24 -31.65 -10.86
CA ALA A 28 5.44 -30.26 -11.25
C ALA A 28 6.20 -30.22 -12.58
N GLN A 29 5.51 -29.93 -13.66
CA GLN A 29 6.15 -29.35 -14.84
C GLN A 29 6.54 -27.92 -14.49
N ASP A 30 7.82 -27.64 -14.70
CA ASP A 30 8.49 -26.36 -14.42
C ASP A 30 7.78 -25.20 -15.13
N ALA A 31 6.90 -24.47 -14.41
CA ALA A 31 6.19 -23.29 -14.90
C ALA A 31 7.04 -22.01 -14.68
N SER A 32 8.36 -22.12 -14.87
CA SER A 32 9.23 -20.94 -14.88
C SER A 32 9.12 -20.26 -16.24
N ALA A 33 8.51 -19.07 -16.28
CA ALA A 33 8.80 -18.16 -17.37
C ALA A 33 10.33 -18.03 -17.48
N PRO A 34 10.93 -18.10 -18.67
CA PRO A 34 12.38 -18.05 -18.81
C PRO A 34 12.88 -16.76 -18.15
N LEU A 35 13.86 -16.91 -17.24
CA LEU A 35 14.45 -15.75 -16.55
C LEU A 35 15.03 -14.84 -17.63
N LYS A 36 14.50 -13.63 -17.74
CA LYS A 36 15.04 -12.59 -18.63
C LYS A 36 16.43 -12.23 -18.13
N THR A 37 17.40 -12.12 -19.02
CA THR A 37 18.78 -11.71 -18.69
C THR A 37 18.94 -10.22 -19.03
N PRO A 38 19.11 -9.33 -18.03
CA PRO A 38 19.32 -7.91 -18.30
C PRO A 38 20.62 -7.64 -19.04
N THR A 39 20.61 -6.66 -19.90
CA THR A 39 21.81 -6.08 -20.52
C THR A 39 22.43 -5.01 -19.61
N ALA A 40 23.62 -4.52 -19.95
CA ALA A 40 24.22 -3.38 -19.24
C ALA A 40 23.33 -2.13 -19.30
N ALA A 41 22.67 -1.86 -20.44
CA ALA A 41 21.74 -0.76 -20.61
C ALA A 41 20.49 -0.89 -19.71
N ASP A 42 20.01 -2.13 -19.47
CA ASP A 42 18.89 -2.37 -18.58
C ASP A 42 19.24 -2.06 -17.12
N TYR A 43 20.43 -2.41 -16.67
CA TYR A 43 20.90 -2.04 -15.33
C TYR A 43 21.13 -0.54 -15.20
N GLU A 44 21.64 0.12 -16.24
CA GLU A 44 21.81 1.59 -16.27
C GLU A 44 20.46 2.30 -16.15
N ARG A 45 19.44 1.83 -16.89
CA ARG A 45 18.05 2.30 -16.77
C ARG A 45 17.53 2.09 -15.36
N GLN A 46 17.65 0.87 -14.80
CA GLN A 46 17.19 0.55 -13.45
C GLN A 46 17.88 1.40 -12.38
N ALA A 47 19.16 1.73 -12.54
CA ALA A 47 19.92 2.54 -11.60
C ALA A 47 19.30 3.93 -11.39
N ALA A 48 18.62 4.47 -12.40
CA ALA A 48 17.94 5.77 -12.37
C ALA A 48 16.43 5.70 -12.10
N GLN A 49 15.85 4.50 -11.94
CA GLN A 49 14.42 4.32 -11.71
C GLN A 49 13.94 4.83 -10.36
N PHE A 50 12.62 4.99 -10.25
CA PHE A 50 11.92 5.28 -9.00
C PHE A 50 12.07 4.12 -8.01
N ARG A 51 12.35 4.44 -6.75
CA ARG A 51 12.44 3.47 -5.64
C ARG A 51 11.78 4.02 -4.41
N GLY A 52 10.65 3.44 -4.04
CA GLY A 52 9.90 3.82 -2.86
C GLY A 52 10.00 2.82 -1.70
N VAL A 53 9.67 3.29 -0.52
CA VAL A 53 9.48 2.44 0.66
C VAL A 53 8.20 2.85 1.39
N TRP A 54 7.38 1.86 1.77
CA TRP A 54 6.22 2.11 2.63
C TRP A 54 6.62 2.20 4.09
N VAL A 55 6.12 3.26 4.76
CA VAL A 55 6.19 3.46 6.22
C VAL A 55 4.78 3.32 6.78
N SER A 56 4.48 2.16 7.33
CA SER A 56 3.16 1.82 7.87
C SER A 56 3.02 2.30 9.32
N THR A 57 1.92 2.99 9.60
CA THR A 57 1.62 3.50 10.95
C THR A 57 0.57 2.70 11.68
N VAL A 58 -0.27 1.96 10.94
CA VAL A 58 -1.27 1.06 11.56
C VAL A 58 -0.57 0.08 12.51
N SER A 59 -1.11 -0.05 13.71
CA SER A 59 -0.56 -0.91 14.76
C SER A 59 0.92 -0.66 15.08
N ASN A 60 1.43 0.54 14.77
CA ASN A 60 2.82 0.93 15.01
C ASN A 60 3.84 -0.01 14.33
N ILE A 61 3.54 -0.44 13.10
CA ILE A 61 4.39 -1.39 12.35
C ILE A 61 5.78 -0.80 12.11
N ASP A 62 5.85 0.42 11.57
CA ASP A 62 7.11 1.10 11.25
C ASP A 62 7.29 2.39 12.05
N PHE A 63 6.21 3.19 12.19
CA PHE A 63 6.23 4.52 12.82
C PHE A 63 4.87 4.87 13.46
N PRO A 64 4.87 5.52 14.64
CA PRO A 64 5.99 5.54 15.57
C PRO A 64 6.24 4.14 16.17
N SER A 65 7.39 3.91 16.79
CA SER A 65 7.75 2.60 17.34
C SER A 65 6.84 2.15 18.49
N LYS A 66 6.24 3.10 19.16
CA LYS A 66 5.22 2.93 20.22
C LYS A 66 4.34 4.17 20.33
N ARG A 67 3.22 4.02 20.99
CA ARG A 67 2.31 5.14 21.32
C ARG A 67 2.87 6.01 22.43
N GLY A 68 2.50 7.29 22.44
CA GLY A 68 2.82 8.23 23.53
C GLY A 68 4.27 8.66 23.57
N LEU A 69 4.96 8.69 22.44
CA LEU A 69 6.27 9.30 22.31
C LEU A 69 6.17 10.82 22.45
N THR A 70 7.23 11.45 23.00
CA THR A 70 7.39 12.90 23.01
C THR A 70 7.59 13.44 21.59
N ALA A 71 7.39 14.73 21.42
CA ALA A 71 7.62 15.39 20.12
C ALA A 71 9.06 15.18 19.61
N ASP A 72 10.05 15.25 20.51
CA ASP A 72 11.45 15.04 20.15
C ASP A 72 11.75 13.58 19.76
N GLU A 73 11.15 12.60 20.45
CA GLU A 73 11.26 11.19 20.09
C GLU A 73 10.61 10.92 18.72
N LEU A 74 9.42 11.48 18.44
CA LEU A 74 8.74 11.37 17.15
C LEU A 74 9.60 11.93 16.01
N LYS A 75 10.20 13.12 16.21
CA LYS A 75 11.10 13.73 15.24
C LYS A 75 12.36 12.88 15.02
N ALA A 76 12.99 12.40 16.09
CA ALA A 76 14.18 11.56 15.99
C ALA A 76 13.90 10.25 15.23
N GLU A 77 12.76 9.60 15.45
CA GLU A 77 12.36 8.41 14.70
C GLU A 77 12.09 8.73 13.22
N ALA A 78 11.45 9.86 12.92
CA ALA A 78 11.21 10.29 11.55
C ALA A 78 12.53 10.55 10.81
N ASP A 79 13.44 11.31 11.42
CA ASP A 79 14.78 11.57 10.86
C ASP A 79 15.55 10.28 10.61
N ALA A 80 15.57 9.35 11.56
CA ALA A 80 16.26 8.08 11.40
C ALA A 80 15.68 7.22 10.25
N GLN A 81 14.39 7.32 9.97
CA GLN A 81 13.78 6.63 8.85
C GLN A 81 14.09 7.29 7.51
N LEU A 82 14.06 8.62 7.46
CA LEU A 82 14.42 9.39 6.26
C LEU A 82 15.90 9.24 5.90
N ASP A 83 16.80 9.30 6.90
CA ASP A 83 18.25 9.05 6.69
C ASP A 83 18.49 7.65 6.16
N ARG A 84 17.79 6.66 6.68
CA ARG A 84 17.86 5.29 6.17
C ARG A 84 17.34 5.17 4.74
N ALA A 85 16.26 5.88 4.40
CA ALA A 85 15.77 5.90 3.03
C ALA A 85 16.83 6.42 2.04
N VAL A 86 17.56 7.48 2.40
CA VAL A 86 18.69 7.99 1.61
C VAL A 86 19.82 6.97 1.50
N GLU A 87 20.20 6.36 2.63
CA GLU A 87 21.23 5.32 2.67
C GLU A 87 20.92 4.14 1.75
N MET A 88 19.65 3.69 1.77
CA MET A 88 19.14 2.59 0.93
C MET A 88 18.95 2.97 -0.54
N LYS A 89 19.31 4.18 -0.95
CA LYS A 89 19.11 4.71 -2.31
C LYS A 89 17.64 4.80 -2.73
N PHE A 90 16.72 4.91 -1.78
CA PHE A 90 15.33 5.22 -2.09
C PHE A 90 15.21 6.67 -2.60
N THR A 91 14.18 6.91 -3.42
CA THR A 91 13.85 8.23 -3.97
C THR A 91 12.56 8.77 -3.39
N ALA A 92 11.74 7.90 -2.77
CA ALA A 92 10.44 8.25 -2.22
C ALA A 92 10.10 7.47 -0.95
N VAL A 93 9.30 8.10 -0.09
CA VAL A 93 8.68 7.49 1.09
C VAL A 93 7.16 7.58 0.97
N PHE A 94 6.47 6.46 1.19
CA PHE A 94 5.01 6.38 1.29
C PHE A 94 4.62 6.31 2.77
N LEU A 95 4.36 7.47 3.38
CA LEU A 95 3.99 7.54 4.79
C LEU A 95 2.49 7.33 4.98
N GLN A 96 2.10 6.33 5.77
CA GLN A 96 0.70 6.09 6.10
C GLN A 96 0.18 7.16 7.08
N VAL A 97 -0.48 8.19 6.54
CA VAL A 97 -0.96 9.34 7.33
C VAL A 97 -2.40 9.20 7.79
N ARG A 98 -3.15 8.24 7.22
CA ARG A 98 -4.49 7.84 7.67
C ARG A 98 -4.64 6.32 7.62
N PRO A 99 -4.25 5.63 8.72
CA PRO A 99 -4.34 4.16 8.78
C PRO A 99 -5.77 3.65 8.93
N MET A 100 -6.67 4.49 9.44
CA MET A 100 -8.08 4.22 9.69
C MET A 100 -8.92 5.50 9.50
N GLY A 101 -10.09 5.61 10.14
CA GLY A 101 -10.87 6.84 10.20
C GLY A 101 -10.26 7.90 11.12
N ASP A 102 -8.95 8.09 11.08
CA ASP A 102 -8.16 9.01 11.91
C ASP A 102 -6.96 9.56 11.13
N ALA A 103 -6.18 10.48 11.69
CA ALA A 103 -5.11 11.17 10.98
C ALA A 103 -3.83 11.35 11.82
N PHE A 104 -2.69 11.42 11.15
CA PHE A 104 -1.36 11.77 11.70
C PHE A 104 -1.01 13.26 11.51
N TYR A 105 -2.03 14.10 11.29
CA TYR A 105 -1.91 15.53 11.06
C TYR A 105 -3.15 16.24 11.63
N PRO A 106 -3.12 17.56 11.89
CA PRO A 106 -4.27 18.32 12.39
C PRO A 106 -5.34 18.46 11.30
N SER A 107 -6.16 17.41 11.15
CA SER A 107 -7.26 17.38 10.20
C SER A 107 -8.51 18.06 10.76
N LYS A 108 -9.28 18.71 9.86
CA LYS A 108 -10.62 19.23 10.18
C LYS A 108 -11.71 18.16 9.99
N LEU A 109 -11.37 17.06 9.34
CA LEU A 109 -12.30 15.99 8.95
C LEU A 109 -12.15 14.72 9.78
N TYR A 110 -10.95 14.50 10.36
CA TYR A 110 -10.61 13.29 11.09
C TYR A 110 -9.98 13.58 12.44
N PRO A 111 -10.25 12.77 13.48
CA PRO A 111 -9.54 12.88 14.75
C PRO A 111 -8.07 12.49 14.63
N TRP A 112 -7.24 12.93 15.54
CA TRP A 112 -5.89 12.43 15.71
C TRP A 112 -5.86 10.92 15.92
N SER A 113 -4.90 10.25 15.30
CA SER A 113 -4.76 8.79 15.43
C SER A 113 -4.31 8.37 16.82
N GLY A 114 -4.98 7.35 17.36
CA GLY A 114 -4.58 6.71 18.60
C GLY A 114 -3.25 5.95 18.52
N PHE A 115 -2.69 5.75 17.34
CA PHE A 115 -1.36 5.15 17.18
C PHE A 115 -0.23 6.15 17.50
N ILE A 116 -0.51 7.45 17.58
CA ILE A 116 0.45 8.46 18.03
C ILE A 116 0.43 8.57 19.55
N SER A 117 -0.69 9.01 20.10
CA SER A 117 -0.81 9.40 21.52
C SER A 117 -1.24 8.27 22.46
N GLY A 118 -1.82 7.19 21.90
CA GLY A 118 -2.47 6.12 22.67
C GLY A 118 -3.98 6.28 22.81
N LYS A 119 -4.53 7.46 22.48
CA LYS A 119 -5.97 7.73 22.50
C LYS A 119 -6.37 8.49 21.25
N GLN A 120 -7.35 7.97 20.49
CA GLN A 120 -7.87 8.66 19.33
C GLN A 120 -8.49 10.01 19.72
N GLY A 121 -8.26 11.04 18.91
CA GLY A 121 -8.68 12.41 19.16
C GLY A 121 -7.73 13.23 20.03
N GLN A 122 -6.75 12.59 20.68
CA GLN A 122 -5.72 13.29 21.43
C GLN A 122 -4.54 13.64 20.52
N ALA A 123 -4.21 14.91 20.42
CA ALA A 123 -3.04 15.39 19.70
C ALA A 123 -1.73 14.79 20.26
N PRO A 124 -0.68 14.69 19.45
CA PRO A 124 0.65 14.34 19.92
C PRO A 124 1.21 15.40 20.88
N ASP A 125 2.30 15.04 21.54
CA ASP A 125 3.02 15.97 22.43
C ASP A 125 3.36 17.27 21.68
N GLN A 126 3.23 18.41 22.40
CA GLN A 126 3.45 19.77 21.87
C GLN A 126 2.61 20.12 20.63
N ASN A 127 1.51 19.39 20.36
CA ASN A 127 0.70 19.52 19.15
C ASN A 127 1.53 19.41 17.84
N LEU A 128 2.57 18.57 17.84
CA LEU A 128 3.44 18.38 16.69
C LEU A 128 2.62 17.99 15.44
N ASP A 129 2.74 18.76 14.37
CA ASP A 129 2.25 18.36 13.06
C ASP A 129 3.22 17.33 12.45
N VAL A 130 2.87 16.07 12.62
CA VAL A 130 3.73 14.93 12.23
C VAL A 130 3.93 14.91 10.72
N LEU A 131 2.86 15.15 9.93
CA LEU A 131 2.95 15.13 8.47
C LEU A 131 3.82 16.27 7.96
N GLN A 132 3.65 17.49 8.49
CA GLN A 132 4.49 18.63 8.10
C GLN A 132 5.98 18.34 8.37
N TYR A 133 6.29 17.77 9.53
CA TYR A 133 7.67 17.41 9.87
C TYR A 133 8.28 16.40 8.89
N TRP A 134 7.49 15.37 8.50
CA TRP A 134 7.93 14.39 7.52
C TRP A 134 8.13 14.99 6.12
N VAL A 135 7.23 15.89 5.68
CA VAL A 135 7.34 16.58 4.38
C VAL A 135 8.63 17.40 4.31
N GLU A 136 8.86 18.27 5.29
CA GLU A 136 10.06 19.12 5.36
C GLU A 136 11.34 18.25 5.46
N GLY A 137 11.32 17.23 6.29
CA GLY A 137 12.43 16.30 6.47
C GLY A 137 12.78 15.50 5.23
N ALA A 138 11.77 15.05 4.46
CA ALA A 138 11.93 14.32 3.21
C ALA A 138 12.53 15.26 2.14
N HIS A 139 11.94 16.42 1.91
CA HIS A 139 12.38 17.38 0.92
C HIS A 139 13.81 17.89 1.21
N LYS A 140 14.15 18.16 2.47
CA LYS A 140 15.52 18.53 2.87
C LYS A 140 16.57 17.49 2.44
N ARG A 141 16.14 16.22 2.29
CA ARG A 141 16.99 15.10 1.86
C ARG A 141 16.87 14.78 0.37
N GLY A 142 16.04 15.50 -0.37
CA GLY A 142 15.75 15.25 -1.78
C GLY A 142 14.80 14.07 -2.03
N LEU A 143 14.16 13.53 -0.99
CA LEU A 143 13.20 12.45 -1.08
C LEU A 143 11.80 12.99 -1.43
N GLN A 144 11.11 12.32 -2.34
CA GLN A 144 9.66 12.50 -2.49
C GLN A 144 8.92 11.92 -1.27
N ILE A 145 7.79 12.54 -0.91
CA ILE A 145 6.90 12.02 0.11
C ILE A 145 5.47 11.88 -0.42
N HIS A 146 4.94 10.65 -0.34
CA HIS A 146 3.58 10.31 -0.73
C HIS A 146 2.75 10.05 0.51
N ALA A 147 1.64 10.78 0.67
CA ALA A 147 0.72 10.59 1.78
C ALA A 147 -0.17 9.37 1.51
N TRP A 148 0.05 8.28 2.23
CA TRP A 148 -0.72 7.06 2.10
C TRP A 148 -1.89 7.04 3.08
N ILE A 149 -3.08 6.76 2.57
CA ILE A 149 -4.29 6.56 3.37
C ILE A 149 -4.91 5.19 3.09
N ASN A 150 -5.57 4.62 4.10
CA ASN A 150 -6.56 3.57 3.91
C ASN A 150 -7.94 4.24 3.76
N PRO A 151 -8.65 4.07 2.63
CA PRO A 151 -9.83 4.89 2.36
C PRO A 151 -11.05 4.55 3.22
N TYR A 152 -11.29 3.28 3.52
CA TYR A 152 -12.59 2.86 4.08
C TYR A 152 -12.53 2.20 5.44
N ARG A 153 -11.36 1.76 5.90
CA ARG A 153 -11.23 1.13 7.22
C ARG A 153 -11.40 2.15 8.34
N VAL A 154 -12.37 1.91 9.22
CA VAL A 154 -12.63 2.75 10.42
C VAL A 154 -11.93 2.18 11.64
N THR A 155 -11.95 0.85 11.81
CA THR A 155 -11.32 0.18 12.96
C THR A 155 -10.62 -1.11 12.55
N ILE A 156 -9.70 -1.56 13.40
CA ILE A 156 -9.11 -2.91 13.34
C ILE A 156 -9.72 -3.86 14.38
N GLY A 157 -10.72 -3.39 15.12
CA GLY A 157 -11.44 -4.03 16.22
C GLY A 157 -11.95 -2.98 17.19
N GLY A 158 -12.61 -3.40 18.27
CA GLY A 158 -13.17 -2.50 19.28
C GLY A 158 -14.61 -2.07 18.98
N LYS A 159 -15.09 -1.08 19.75
CA LYS A 159 -16.45 -0.57 19.68
C LYS A 159 -16.48 0.84 19.11
N LEU A 160 -17.62 1.25 18.53
CA LEU A 160 -17.80 2.62 18.03
C LEU A 160 -17.66 3.67 19.14
N GLU A 161 -18.12 3.32 20.34
CA GLU A 161 -18.08 4.21 21.50
C GLU A 161 -16.65 4.53 21.94
N ASP A 162 -15.67 3.68 21.61
CA ASP A 162 -14.24 3.88 21.92
C ASP A 162 -13.57 4.89 20.99
N LEU A 163 -14.21 5.22 19.85
CA LEU A 163 -13.70 6.20 18.91
C LEU A 163 -13.90 7.64 19.45
N ALA A 164 -13.11 8.57 18.95
CA ALA A 164 -13.26 9.99 19.26
C ALA A 164 -14.65 10.50 18.81
N GLU A 165 -15.21 11.48 19.53
CA GLU A 165 -16.55 12.02 19.25
C GLU A 165 -16.65 12.61 17.84
N ASN A 166 -15.57 13.20 17.33
CA ASN A 166 -15.47 13.75 15.99
C ASN A 166 -15.04 12.73 14.92
N ASN A 167 -15.03 11.42 15.24
CA ASN A 167 -14.78 10.41 14.21
C ASN A 167 -15.96 10.34 13.24
N PRO A 168 -15.72 10.31 11.91
CA PRO A 168 -16.79 10.24 10.91
C PRO A 168 -17.81 9.12 11.16
N ALA A 169 -17.35 7.97 11.64
CA ALA A 169 -18.23 6.83 11.94
C ALA A 169 -19.15 7.07 13.16
N ARG A 170 -18.78 7.96 14.09
CA ARG A 170 -19.64 8.37 15.20
C ARG A 170 -20.58 9.49 14.82
N LEU A 171 -20.11 10.42 13.97
CA LEU A 171 -20.94 11.52 13.47
C LEU A 171 -21.99 11.03 12.47
N HIS A 172 -21.66 10.02 11.68
CA HIS A 172 -22.49 9.46 10.61
C HIS A 172 -22.56 7.93 10.73
N PRO A 173 -23.28 7.39 11.72
CA PRO A 173 -23.42 5.94 11.88
C PRO A 173 -24.15 5.26 10.72
N ASP A 174 -24.87 6.01 9.91
CA ASP A 174 -25.51 5.58 8.66
C ASP A 174 -24.53 5.43 7.48
N TRP A 175 -23.29 5.94 7.60
CA TRP A 175 -22.24 5.79 6.57
C TRP A 175 -21.41 4.53 6.69
N ILE A 176 -21.62 3.73 7.73
CA ILE A 176 -20.75 2.59 8.04
C ILE A 176 -21.52 1.28 8.04
N PHE A 177 -20.78 0.21 7.87
CA PHE A 177 -21.21 -1.14 8.23
C PHE A 177 -20.17 -1.85 9.08
N LYS A 178 -20.59 -2.85 9.83
CA LYS A 178 -19.73 -3.72 10.61
C LYS A 178 -19.55 -5.04 9.86
N HIS A 179 -18.30 -5.44 9.58
CA HIS A 179 -17.96 -6.72 9.01
C HIS A 179 -16.98 -7.44 9.94
N GLY A 180 -17.39 -8.62 10.45
CA GLY A 180 -16.67 -9.26 11.55
C GLY A 180 -16.59 -8.34 12.79
N GLU A 181 -15.38 -8.13 13.28
CA GLU A 181 -15.12 -7.21 14.42
C GLU A 181 -14.69 -5.80 14.00
N ARG A 182 -14.78 -5.45 12.71
CA ARG A 182 -14.29 -4.20 12.15
C ARG A 182 -15.41 -3.35 11.60
N TYR A 183 -15.24 -2.04 11.66
CA TYR A 183 -16.12 -1.08 11.01
C TYR A 183 -15.46 -0.51 9.75
N PHE A 184 -16.26 -0.28 8.73
CA PHE A 184 -15.87 0.28 7.44
C PHE A 184 -16.82 1.40 7.06
N LEU A 185 -16.30 2.47 6.44
CA LEU A 185 -17.13 3.37 5.65
C LEU A 185 -17.68 2.59 4.46
N ASN A 186 -18.93 2.79 4.13
CA ASN A 186 -19.61 2.10 3.04
C ASN A 186 -19.32 2.80 1.70
N PRO A 187 -18.58 2.18 0.78
CA PRO A 187 -18.28 2.81 -0.51
C PRO A 187 -19.53 3.06 -1.37
N GLY A 188 -20.62 2.36 -1.09
CA GLY A 188 -21.91 2.52 -1.75
C GLY A 188 -22.66 3.80 -1.39
N ILE A 189 -22.26 4.47 -0.30
CA ILE A 189 -22.88 5.73 0.15
C ILE A 189 -22.14 6.91 -0.45
N PRO A 190 -22.80 7.74 -1.30
CA PRO A 190 -22.14 8.86 -1.98
C PRO A 190 -21.46 9.84 -1.04
N GLU A 191 -22.11 10.20 0.07
CA GLU A 191 -21.60 11.14 1.07
C GLU A 191 -20.36 10.59 1.79
N ALA A 192 -20.30 9.28 2.06
CA ALA A 192 -19.14 8.62 2.63
C ALA A 192 -17.94 8.64 1.67
N ARG A 193 -18.16 8.39 0.36
CA ARG A 193 -17.12 8.52 -0.68
C ARG A 193 -16.61 9.96 -0.77
N GLU A 194 -17.51 10.93 -0.85
CA GLU A 194 -17.16 12.35 -0.93
C GLU A 194 -16.34 12.79 0.27
N HIS A 195 -16.65 12.29 1.48
CA HIS A 195 -15.89 12.59 2.69
C HIS A 195 -14.44 12.08 2.58
N VAL A 196 -14.23 10.88 2.05
CA VAL A 196 -12.88 10.33 1.84
C VAL A 196 -12.12 11.15 0.80
N VAL A 197 -12.76 11.54 -0.31
CA VAL A 197 -12.17 12.43 -1.33
C VAL A 197 -11.77 13.77 -0.73
N LYS A 198 -12.66 14.41 0.05
CA LYS A 198 -12.35 15.67 0.77
C LYS A 198 -11.13 15.53 1.68
N GLY A 199 -10.95 14.38 2.32
CA GLY A 199 -9.77 14.14 3.15
C GLY A 199 -8.47 14.05 2.36
N LEU A 200 -8.47 13.58 1.11
CA LEU A 200 -7.30 13.62 0.23
C LEU A 200 -7.05 15.04 -0.27
N VAL A 201 -8.11 15.76 -0.65
CA VAL A 201 -8.03 17.18 -1.01
C VAL A 201 -7.51 18.04 0.14
N GLU A 202 -7.91 17.76 1.39
CA GLU A 202 -7.36 18.42 2.59
C GLU A 202 -5.84 18.26 2.68
N ILE A 203 -5.33 17.05 2.44
CA ILE A 203 -3.88 16.77 2.46
C ILE A 203 -3.16 17.62 1.41
N VAL A 204 -3.55 17.54 0.14
CA VAL A 204 -2.85 18.25 -0.95
C VAL A 204 -3.03 19.77 -0.90
N THR A 205 -4.04 20.26 -0.20
CA THR A 205 -4.26 21.70 0.03
C THR A 205 -3.31 22.24 1.09
N ASN A 206 -3.08 21.47 2.15
CA ASN A 206 -2.38 21.97 3.35
C ASN A 206 -0.90 21.57 3.37
N TYR A 207 -0.49 20.51 2.66
CA TYR A 207 0.86 19.95 2.70
C TYR A 207 1.49 19.86 1.32
N ASP A 208 2.79 20.09 1.27
CA ASP A 208 3.58 19.99 0.05
C ASP A 208 4.02 18.54 -0.22
N VAL A 209 3.04 17.62 -0.27
CA VAL A 209 3.29 16.22 -0.62
C VAL A 209 3.49 16.07 -2.13
N ASP A 210 4.37 15.16 -2.55
CA ASP A 210 4.64 14.85 -3.96
C ASP A 210 3.59 13.91 -4.54
N GLY A 211 2.91 13.14 -3.68
CA GLY A 211 1.85 12.23 -4.08
C GLY A 211 0.84 11.97 -2.98
N VAL A 212 -0.31 11.46 -3.40
CA VAL A 212 -1.29 10.80 -2.53
C VAL A 212 -1.47 9.35 -2.98
N HIS A 213 -1.66 8.46 -2.03
CA HIS A 213 -1.61 7.03 -2.25
C HIS A 213 -2.68 6.29 -1.45
N ILE A 214 -3.31 5.28 -2.06
CA ILE A 214 -4.15 4.32 -1.35
C ILE A 214 -3.64 2.89 -1.53
N ASP A 215 -3.96 2.04 -0.55
CA ASP A 215 -3.69 0.61 -0.57
C ASP A 215 -4.81 -0.22 -1.24
N ASP A 216 -4.91 -1.50 -0.90
CA ASP A 216 -5.85 -2.46 -1.47
C ASP A 216 -7.15 -2.64 -0.66
N TYR A 217 -7.39 -1.82 0.37
CA TYR A 217 -8.56 -1.97 1.24
C TYR A 217 -9.75 -1.14 0.75
N PHE A 218 -10.52 -1.68 -0.20
CA PHE A 218 -11.78 -1.12 -0.68
C PHE A 218 -12.96 -1.75 0.07
N TYR A 219 -13.61 -2.75 -0.48
CA TYR A 219 -14.53 -3.61 0.26
C TYR A 219 -13.73 -4.65 1.06
N PRO A 220 -14.24 -5.13 2.23
CA PRO A 220 -13.47 -6.03 3.09
C PRO A 220 -13.22 -7.41 2.48
N GLU A 221 -14.20 -7.94 1.74
CA GLU A 221 -14.11 -9.22 1.03
C GLU A 221 -15.26 -9.41 0.03
N ARG A 222 -15.25 -10.55 -0.67
CA ARG A 222 -16.33 -10.96 -1.58
C ARG A 222 -17.57 -11.41 -0.80
N ASN A 223 -18.75 -11.18 -1.41
CA ASN A 223 -20.04 -11.67 -0.93
C ASN A 223 -20.46 -11.13 0.45
N ILE A 224 -20.01 -9.93 0.82
CA ILE A 224 -20.58 -9.25 1.99
C ILE A 224 -22.09 -9.01 1.79
N THR A 225 -22.82 -8.92 2.88
CA THR A 225 -24.28 -8.71 2.88
C THR A 225 -24.69 -7.42 3.57
N GLU A 226 -23.74 -6.76 4.19
CA GLU A 226 -23.97 -5.60 5.06
C GLU A 226 -24.32 -4.32 4.29
N ASP A 227 -24.11 -4.30 2.98
CA ASP A 227 -24.45 -3.19 2.10
C ASP A 227 -25.67 -3.45 1.19
N LEU A 228 -26.42 -4.54 1.41
CA LEU A 228 -27.60 -4.89 0.60
C LEU A 228 -28.67 -3.80 0.60
N GLU A 229 -28.97 -3.21 1.76
CA GLU A 229 -29.93 -2.10 1.84
C GLU A 229 -29.42 -0.85 1.09
N THR A 230 -28.11 -0.62 1.11
CA THR A 230 -27.48 0.46 0.36
C THR A 230 -27.59 0.23 -1.15
N TYR A 231 -27.40 -1.02 -1.61
CA TYR A 231 -27.60 -1.40 -3.00
C TYR A 231 -29.06 -1.19 -3.45
N GLU A 232 -30.04 -1.66 -2.66
CA GLU A 232 -31.47 -1.45 -2.94
C GLU A 232 -31.80 0.06 -3.11
N LYS A 233 -31.15 0.91 -2.32
CA LYS A 233 -31.38 2.36 -2.35
C LYS A 233 -30.65 3.09 -3.48
N TYR A 234 -29.40 2.74 -3.75
CA TYR A 234 -28.51 3.55 -4.61
C TYR A 234 -28.02 2.83 -5.87
N GLY A 235 -28.23 1.53 -6.01
CA GLY A 235 -27.64 0.75 -7.10
C GLY A 235 -28.65 0.00 -7.96
N LYS A 236 -29.70 -0.53 -7.37
CA LYS A 236 -30.60 -1.48 -8.03
C LYS A 236 -31.34 -0.94 -9.25
N ALA A 237 -31.56 0.37 -9.32
CA ALA A 237 -32.20 0.99 -10.47
C ALA A 237 -31.30 1.00 -11.71
N ASP A 238 -29.98 1.02 -11.52
CA ASP A 238 -28.99 1.20 -12.59
C ASP A 238 -28.14 -0.05 -12.86
N PHE A 239 -28.15 -1.03 -11.96
CA PHE A 239 -27.30 -2.24 -12.04
C PHE A 239 -28.10 -3.52 -11.86
N ASP A 240 -27.91 -4.48 -12.75
CA ASP A 240 -28.56 -5.79 -12.68
C ASP A 240 -28.01 -6.67 -11.53
N ASN A 241 -26.78 -6.40 -11.09
CA ASN A 241 -26.16 -7.12 -10.00
C ASN A 241 -25.32 -6.21 -9.08
N ILE A 242 -25.22 -6.63 -7.83
CA ILE A 242 -24.55 -5.88 -6.78
C ILE A 242 -23.02 -5.81 -6.97
N GLU A 243 -22.39 -6.82 -7.60
CA GLU A 243 -20.94 -6.83 -7.79
C GLU A 243 -20.49 -5.73 -8.76
N ASP A 244 -21.25 -5.47 -9.83
CA ASP A 244 -20.96 -4.38 -10.76
C ASP A 244 -21.18 -3.03 -10.10
N TRP A 245 -22.23 -2.88 -9.30
CA TRP A 245 -22.46 -1.66 -8.53
C TRP A 245 -21.33 -1.39 -7.52
N ARG A 246 -20.81 -2.41 -6.83
CA ARG A 246 -19.67 -2.25 -5.94
C ARG A 246 -18.42 -1.80 -6.68
N ARG A 247 -18.12 -2.39 -7.84
CA ARG A 247 -17.02 -1.94 -8.70
C ARG A 247 -17.19 -0.51 -9.18
N ASP A 248 -18.40 -0.14 -9.57
CA ASP A 248 -18.72 1.23 -9.99
C ASP A 248 -18.50 2.25 -8.87
N ASN A 249 -18.87 1.93 -7.62
CA ASN A 249 -18.61 2.78 -6.47
C ASN A 249 -17.11 3.03 -6.25
N VAL A 250 -16.29 2.00 -6.40
CA VAL A 250 -14.83 2.13 -6.26
C VAL A 250 -14.26 2.89 -7.47
N ASN A 251 -14.74 2.62 -8.68
CA ASN A 251 -14.33 3.36 -9.90
C ASN A 251 -14.64 4.86 -9.79
N LYS A 252 -15.86 5.21 -9.33
CA LYS A 252 -16.25 6.60 -9.05
C LYS A 252 -15.33 7.26 -8.03
N PHE A 253 -15.04 6.57 -6.94
CA PHE A 253 -14.12 7.08 -5.92
C PHE A 253 -12.75 7.39 -6.52
N VAL A 254 -12.15 6.48 -7.26
CA VAL A 254 -10.82 6.66 -7.87
C VAL A 254 -10.82 7.83 -8.87
N ALA A 255 -11.84 7.91 -9.72
CA ALA A 255 -11.98 9.01 -10.68
C ALA A 255 -12.24 10.36 -10.01
N ASP A 256 -13.03 10.40 -8.93
CA ASP A 256 -13.28 11.61 -8.16
C ASP A 256 -12.01 12.11 -7.47
N VAL A 257 -11.19 11.22 -6.89
CA VAL A 257 -9.90 11.59 -6.31
C VAL A 257 -8.99 12.19 -7.38
N ASN A 258 -8.85 11.51 -8.54
CA ASN A 258 -8.05 12.04 -9.66
C ASN A 258 -8.44 13.47 -10.01
N ARG A 259 -9.72 13.68 -10.27
CA ARG A 259 -10.27 14.99 -10.64
C ARG A 259 -10.04 16.06 -9.58
N GLU A 260 -10.39 15.77 -8.33
CA GLU A 260 -10.38 16.79 -7.27
C GLU A 260 -8.98 17.09 -6.76
N VAL A 261 -8.08 16.11 -6.70
CA VAL A 261 -6.69 16.30 -6.29
C VAL A 261 -5.94 17.11 -7.35
N HIS A 262 -6.02 16.75 -8.63
CA HIS A 262 -5.34 17.47 -9.71
C HIS A 262 -5.89 18.87 -9.95
N LYS A 263 -7.17 19.12 -9.63
CA LYS A 263 -7.74 20.47 -9.64
C LYS A 263 -7.04 21.40 -8.64
N VAL A 264 -6.58 20.88 -7.51
CA VAL A 264 -5.86 21.65 -6.47
C VAL A 264 -4.36 21.69 -6.76
N ARG A 265 -3.76 20.53 -7.09
CA ARG A 265 -2.32 20.39 -7.38
C ARG A 265 -2.12 19.50 -8.61
N PRO A 266 -2.00 20.08 -9.80
CA PRO A 266 -1.94 19.33 -11.07
C PRO A 266 -0.79 18.34 -11.18
N ASN A 267 0.31 18.56 -10.44
CA ASN A 267 1.54 17.74 -10.52
C ASN A 267 1.65 16.71 -9.37
N VAL A 268 0.66 16.61 -8.47
CA VAL A 268 0.67 15.61 -7.41
C VAL A 268 0.38 14.24 -7.99
N VAL A 269 1.22 13.25 -7.69
CA VAL A 269 1.03 11.88 -8.17
C VAL A 269 -0.11 11.19 -7.42
N TRP A 270 -1.15 10.78 -8.12
CA TRP A 270 -2.22 9.92 -7.58
C TRP A 270 -1.92 8.45 -7.87
N SER A 271 -1.63 7.66 -6.83
CA SER A 271 -1.22 6.26 -6.98
C SER A 271 -2.03 5.29 -6.14
N VAL A 272 -2.13 4.05 -6.62
CA VAL A 272 -2.85 2.96 -5.95
C VAL A 272 -1.97 1.71 -5.88
N SER A 273 -1.93 1.02 -4.72
CA SER A 273 -1.29 -0.29 -4.58
C SER A 273 -2.33 -1.39 -4.37
N PRO A 274 -2.89 -1.94 -5.47
CA PRO A 274 -3.87 -3.01 -5.39
C PRO A 274 -3.22 -4.34 -5.00
N ALA A 275 -4.05 -5.34 -4.63
CA ALA A 275 -3.59 -6.72 -4.53
C ALA A 275 -2.94 -7.16 -5.86
N GLY A 276 -1.86 -7.95 -5.77
CA GLY A 276 -1.01 -8.29 -6.92
C GLY A 276 -1.70 -9.09 -8.04
N ILE A 277 -2.84 -9.73 -7.78
CA ILE A 277 -3.65 -10.42 -8.76
C ILE A 277 -4.93 -9.63 -9.03
N TRP A 278 -5.08 -9.09 -10.25
CA TRP A 278 -6.32 -8.44 -10.66
C TRP A 278 -7.46 -9.45 -10.78
N ALA A 279 -7.29 -10.46 -11.65
CA ALA A 279 -8.15 -11.63 -11.77
C ALA A 279 -7.31 -12.83 -12.22
N ASN A 280 -7.74 -14.03 -11.86
CA ASN A 280 -7.17 -15.27 -12.37
C ASN A 280 -7.70 -15.56 -13.78
N LYS A 281 -6.88 -16.15 -14.66
CA LYS A 281 -7.27 -16.55 -16.01
C LYS A 281 -8.50 -17.46 -16.05
N GLY A 282 -8.63 -18.32 -15.05
CA GLY A 282 -9.81 -19.19 -14.91
C GLY A 282 -11.10 -18.48 -14.50
N SER A 283 -11.01 -17.23 -14.01
CA SER A 283 -12.17 -16.44 -13.59
C SER A 283 -12.53 -15.32 -14.57
N HIS A 284 -11.54 -14.83 -15.33
CA HIS A 284 -11.73 -13.75 -16.30
C HIS A 284 -10.79 -13.98 -17.51
N PRO A 285 -11.27 -13.83 -18.76
CA PRO A 285 -10.45 -14.09 -19.96
C PRO A 285 -9.19 -13.24 -20.04
N ASP A 286 -9.21 -12.04 -19.48
CA ASP A 286 -8.06 -11.14 -19.42
C ASP A 286 -7.24 -11.29 -18.13
N GLY A 287 -7.54 -12.25 -17.28
CA GLY A 287 -6.82 -12.51 -16.03
C GLY A 287 -5.42 -13.06 -16.25
N SER A 288 -4.57 -12.98 -15.21
CA SER A 288 -3.23 -13.58 -15.19
C SER A 288 -3.29 -15.11 -14.97
N GLU A 289 -2.25 -15.82 -15.40
CA GLU A 289 -2.07 -17.26 -15.16
C GLU A 289 -1.78 -17.53 -13.67
N THR A 290 -2.78 -17.30 -12.85
CA THR A 290 -2.71 -17.40 -11.38
C THR A 290 -3.94 -18.09 -10.79
N ARG A 291 -3.84 -18.48 -9.50
CA ARG A 291 -4.92 -19.08 -8.72
C ARG A 291 -4.90 -18.53 -7.29
N GLY A 292 -5.09 -17.21 -7.14
CA GLY A 292 -5.03 -16.52 -5.83
C GLY A 292 -6.22 -15.61 -5.58
N ASN A 293 -6.11 -14.80 -4.52
CA ASN A 293 -7.10 -13.79 -4.19
C ASN A 293 -7.08 -12.65 -5.23
N GLN A 294 -8.25 -12.27 -5.75
CA GLN A 294 -8.41 -11.40 -6.90
C GLN A 294 -9.00 -10.05 -6.50
N CYS A 295 -8.33 -8.93 -6.80
CA CYS A 295 -8.86 -7.63 -6.40
C CYS A 295 -10.16 -7.27 -7.13
N TYR A 296 -10.32 -7.68 -8.41
CA TYR A 296 -11.53 -7.43 -9.19
C TYR A 296 -12.79 -8.07 -8.59
N PHE A 297 -12.69 -9.35 -8.18
CA PHE A 297 -13.83 -10.10 -7.66
C PHE A 297 -13.97 -10.02 -6.13
N ASN A 298 -12.86 -9.94 -5.40
CA ASN A 298 -12.89 -10.01 -3.94
C ASN A 298 -12.96 -8.64 -3.27
N LEU A 299 -12.33 -7.63 -3.89
CA LEU A 299 -12.25 -6.27 -3.33
C LEU A 299 -13.01 -5.25 -4.19
N TYR A 300 -13.62 -5.70 -5.30
CA TYR A 300 -14.35 -4.90 -6.27
C TYR A 300 -13.55 -3.74 -6.87
N ALA A 301 -12.24 -3.96 -7.05
CA ALA A 301 -11.28 -3.01 -7.58
C ALA A 301 -10.95 -3.30 -9.05
N ASP A 302 -11.50 -2.50 -9.96
CA ASP A 302 -11.25 -2.65 -11.41
C ASP A 302 -10.05 -1.82 -11.86
N VAL A 303 -8.87 -2.22 -11.42
CA VAL A 303 -7.61 -1.49 -11.65
C VAL A 303 -7.26 -1.40 -13.13
N ARG A 304 -7.61 -2.41 -13.94
CA ARG A 304 -7.40 -2.35 -15.40
C ARG A 304 -8.17 -1.19 -16.04
N LYS A 305 -9.41 -0.96 -15.58
CA LYS A 305 -10.22 0.19 -16.02
C LYS A 305 -9.54 1.49 -15.64
N TRP A 306 -9.02 1.61 -14.42
CA TRP A 306 -8.36 2.84 -13.96
C TRP A 306 -7.10 3.16 -14.76
N ILE A 307 -6.30 2.13 -15.11
CA ILE A 307 -5.12 2.27 -15.97
C ILE A 307 -5.54 2.67 -17.40
N LYS A 308 -6.51 1.97 -17.99
CA LYS A 308 -6.97 2.24 -19.36
C LYS A 308 -7.58 3.62 -19.54
N GLU A 309 -8.29 4.12 -18.52
CA GLU A 309 -8.93 5.44 -18.51
C GLU A 309 -8.01 6.52 -17.93
N GLU A 310 -6.79 6.14 -17.51
CA GLU A 310 -5.79 7.04 -16.90
C GLU A 310 -6.36 7.87 -15.74
N THR A 311 -7.22 7.23 -14.91
CA THR A 311 -7.78 7.83 -13.69
C THR A 311 -6.86 7.68 -12.48
N ILE A 312 -5.66 7.16 -12.68
CA ILE A 312 -4.53 7.11 -11.75
C ILE A 312 -3.24 7.46 -12.50
N ASP A 313 -2.25 8.04 -11.84
CA ASP A 313 -0.94 8.35 -12.44
C ASP A 313 0.05 7.20 -12.30
N ALA A 314 -0.11 6.39 -11.24
CA ALA A 314 0.76 5.25 -11.01
C ALA A 314 0.01 4.08 -10.35
N VAL A 315 0.39 2.86 -10.75
CA VAL A 315 -0.07 1.62 -10.15
C VAL A 315 1.11 0.88 -9.52
N ILE A 316 0.89 0.35 -8.29
CA ILE A 316 1.92 -0.33 -7.49
C ILE A 316 1.38 -1.68 -7.00
N PRO A 317 1.13 -2.67 -7.90
CA PRO A 317 0.57 -3.96 -7.49
C PRO A 317 1.45 -4.65 -6.45
N GLN A 318 0.85 -5.16 -5.39
CA GLN A 318 1.53 -5.87 -4.30
C GLN A 318 1.88 -7.30 -4.74
N ILE A 319 2.97 -7.47 -5.51
CA ILE A 319 3.42 -8.76 -6.02
C ILE A 319 4.27 -9.46 -4.95
N TYR A 320 3.61 -9.89 -3.88
CA TYR A 320 4.26 -10.38 -2.66
C TYR A 320 4.54 -11.89 -2.67
N TRP A 321 4.85 -12.46 -3.84
CA TRP A 321 5.19 -13.86 -4.02
C TRP A 321 6.60 -14.00 -4.60
N HIS A 322 7.17 -15.19 -4.48
CA HIS A 322 8.51 -15.47 -5.03
C HIS A 322 8.44 -15.90 -6.50
N ILE A 323 9.56 -15.80 -7.19
CA ILE A 323 9.72 -16.36 -8.53
C ILE A 323 9.54 -17.89 -8.45
N GLY A 324 8.78 -18.47 -9.39
CA GLY A 324 8.51 -19.90 -9.45
C GLY A 324 7.35 -20.40 -8.58
N LEU A 325 6.62 -19.54 -7.88
CA LEU A 325 5.41 -19.97 -7.18
C LEU A 325 4.27 -20.22 -8.18
N GLU A 326 3.93 -21.48 -8.42
CA GLU A 326 2.98 -21.91 -9.43
C GLU A 326 1.64 -21.14 -9.41
N ILE A 327 1.09 -20.89 -8.22
CA ILE A 327 -0.23 -20.25 -8.07
C ILE A 327 -0.20 -18.72 -8.21
N ALA A 328 0.97 -18.09 -8.08
CA ALA A 328 1.14 -16.64 -8.12
C ALA A 328 2.62 -16.29 -8.37
N ASN A 329 3.14 -16.64 -9.54
CA ASN A 329 4.53 -16.41 -9.89
C ASN A 329 4.81 -14.92 -10.07
N PHE A 330 5.83 -14.39 -9.37
CA PHE A 330 6.28 -13.01 -9.46
C PHE A 330 6.53 -12.56 -10.90
N SER A 331 7.23 -13.39 -11.70
CA SER A 331 7.59 -13.07 -13.07
C SER A 331 6.34 -12.95 -13.96
N ILE A 332 5.40 -13.90 -13.84
CA ILE A 332 4.14 -13.90 -14.60
C ILE A 332 3.31 -12.66 -14.27
N LEU A 333 3.23 -12.32 -13.00
CA LEU A 333 2.48 -11.12 -12.56
C LEU A 333 3.15 -9.83 -13.02
N THR A 334 4.48 -9.74 -12.95
CA THR A 334 5.22 -8.57 -13.45
C THR A 334 4.99 -8.37 -14.94
N ASP A 335 5.03 -9.42 -15.75
CA ASP A 335 4.76 -9.34 -17.18
C ASP A 335 3.30 -8.97 -17.46
N TRP A 336 2.35 -9.60 -16.75
CA TRP A 336 0.93 -9.30 -16.90
C TRP A 336 0.59 -7.83 -16.61
N TRP A 337 1.14 -7.27 -15.52
CA TRP A 337 0.95 -5.85 -15.21
C TRP A 337 1.66 -4.93 -16.21
N SER A 338 2.82 -5.35 -16.73
CA SER A 338 3.51 -4.63 -17.82
C SER A 338 2.61 -4.51 -19.05
N ASP A 339 2.00 -5.63 -19.46
CA ASP A 339 1.08 -5.66 -20.62
C ASP A 339 -0.16 -4.80 -20.39
N VAL A 340 -0.72 -4.80 -19.16
CA VAL A 340 -1.87 -3.96 -18.82
C VAL A 340 -1.57 -2.47 -18.90
N CYS A 341 -0.35 -2.08 -18.57
CA CYS A 341 0.09 -0.67 -18.62
C CYS A 341 0.62 -0.25 -20.00
N GLU A 342 0.77 -1.19 -20.95
CA GLU A 342 1.27 -0.88 -22.29
C GLU A 342 0.35 0.10 -23.02
N GLY A 343 0.94 1.14 -23.62
CA GLY A 343 0.22 2.17 -24.37
C GLY A 343 -0.49 3.21 -23.51
N THR A 344 -0.22 3.29 -22.20
CA THR A 344 -0.73 4.31 -21.27
C THR A 344 0.40 5.13 -20.67
N ASP A 345 0.10 6.32 -20.15
CA ASP A 345 1.04 7.16 -19.40
C ASP A 345 1.14 6.77 -17.91
N VAL A 346 0.30 5.84 -17.43
CA VAL A 346 0.29 5.36 -16.04
C VAL A 346 1.62 4.68 -15.70
N LYS A 347 2.32 5.14 -14.68
CA LYS A 347 3.58 4.54 -14.21
C LYS A 347 3.34 3.19 -13.55
N PHE A 348 4.15 2.20 -13.90
CA PHE A 348 4.10 0.88 -13.30
C PHE A 348 5.29 0.68 -12.35
N TYR A 349 5.02 0.66 -11.06
CA TYR A 349 5.98 0.29 -10.03
C TYR A 349 5.62 -1.06 -9.42
N VAL A 350 6.60 -1.93 -9.23
CA VAL A 350 6.37 -3.25 -8.62
C VAL A 350 6.42 -3.15 -7.10
N GLY A 351 5.36 -3.59 -6.43
CA GLY A 351 5.34 -3.76 -4.97
C GLY A 351 6.09 -5.02 -4.55
N VAL A 352 7.17 -4.87 -3.78
CA VAL A 352 8.09 -5.94 -3.39
C VAL A 352 8.00 -6.27 -1.91
N ALA A 353 7.90 -7.55 -1.57
CA ALA A 353 7.77 -8.06 -0.20
C ALA A 353 9.12 -8.23 0.51
N ALA A 354 9.82 -7.14 0.81
CA ALA A 354 11.10 -7.19 1.53
C ALA A 354 10.99 -7.88 2.91
N TYR A 355 9.82 -7.80 3.54
CA TYR A 355 9.52 -8.41 4.85
C TYR A 355 9.53 -9.94 4.85
N ARG A 356 9.46 -10.57 3.68
CA ARG A 356 9.46 -12.03 3.57
C ARG A 356 10.86 -12.64 3.63
N LEU A 357 11.91 -11.87 3.35
CA LEU A 357 13.28 -12.34 3.48
C LEU A 357 13.60 -12.64 4.94
N ASP A 358 13.65 -13.92 5.27
CA ASP A 358 13.93 -14.42 6.62
C ASP A 358 14.64 -15.77 6.53
N PRO A 359 15.88 -15.90 7.07
CA PRO A 359 16.60 -17.17 7.12
C PRO A 359 15.82 -18.30 7.82
N ASN A 360 14.83 -17.93 8.65
CA ASN A 360 13.97 -18.86 9.37
C ASN A 360 12.58 -19.04 8.73
N SER A 361 12.36 -18.50 7.53
CA SER A 361 11.08 -18.62 6.82
C SER A 361 10.67 -20.09 6.65
N LYS A 362 9.37 -20.37 6.78
CA LYS A 362 8.81 -21.69 6.46
C LYS A 362 8.86 -22.00 4.96
N THR A 363 8.89 -20.97 4.12
CA THR A 363 8.98 -21.09 2.66
C THR A 363 10.44 -21.06 2.23
N GLU A 364 10.91 -22.08 1.53
CA GLU A 364 12.31 -22.22 1.12
C GLU A 364 12.81 -21.02 0.31
N ALA A 365 12.04 -20.58 -0.67
CA ALA A 365 12.39 -19.42 -1.50
C ALA A 365 12.70 -18.15 -0.68
N TRP A 366 12.03 -17.94 0.45
CA TRP A 366 12.24 -16.77 1.30
C TRP A 366 13.37 -16.94 2.33
N ARG A 367 13.88 -18.18 2.52
CA ARG A 367 15.15 -18.42 3.26
C ARG A 367 16.36 -18.03 2.42
N ASP A 368 16.24 -18.11 1.11
CA ASP A 368 17.26 -17.63 0.20
C ASP A 368 17.20 -16.10 0.12
N LEU A 369 18.18 -15.45 0.73
CA LEU A 369 18.29 -14.00 0.79
C LEU A 369 18.47 -13.35 -0.59
N GLN A 370 18.78 -14.13 -1.64
CA GLN A 370 18.90 -13.65 -3.01
C GLN A 370 17.55 -13.58 -3.74
N GLU A 371 16.43 -14.00 -3.14
CA GLU A 371 15.13 -13.97 -3.82
C GLU A 371 14.74 -12.57 -4.29
N VAL A 372 14.87 -11.55 -3.42
CA VAL A 372 14.58 -10.15 -3.82
C VAL A 372 15.55 -9.67 -4.90
N ASN A 373 16.82 -10.06 -4.86
CA ASN A 373 17.79 -9.72 -5.92
C ASN A 373 17.38 -10.34 -7.26
N ARG A 374 16.93 -11.62 -7.28
CA ARG A 374 16.38 -12.24 -8.51
C ARG A 374 15.18 -11.47 -9.06
N GLN A 375 14.30 -11.00 -8.17
CA GLN A 375 13.17 -10.14 -8.57
C GLN A 375 13.67 -8.83 -9.17
N LEU A 376 14.67 -8.18 -8.55
CA LEU A 376 15.29 -6.95 -9.08
C LEU A 376 15.94 -7.17 -10.45
N VAL A 377 16.64 -8.29 -10.65
CA VAL A 377 17.20 -8.69 -11.95
C VAL A 377 16.08 -8.86 -12.99
N TYR A 378 15.00 -9.54 -12.64
CA TYR A 378 13.86 -9.72 -13.54
C TYR A 378 13.23 -8.38 -13.95
N MET A 379 13.03 -7.48 -12.98
CA MET A 379 12.51 -6.14 -13.22
C MET A 379 13.45 -5.29 -14.09
N ALA A 380 14.77 -5.42 -13.90
CA ALA A 380 15.75 -4.72 -14.74
C ALA A 380 15.58 -5.08 -16.22
N ALA A 381 15.35 -6.36 -16.52
CA ALA A 381 15.11 -6.84 -17.89
C ALA A 381 13.69 -6.55 -18.44
N SER A 382 12.83 -5.89 -17.66
CA SER A 382 11.44 -5.59 -18.03
C SER A 382 11.31 -4.10 -18.36
N PRO A 383 11.26 -3.70 -19.63
CA PRO A 383 11.37 -2.30 -20.05
C PRO A 383 10.20 -1.42 -19.59
N ARG A 384 9.02 -2.01 -19.34
CA ARG A 384 7.82 -1.29 -18.92
C ARG A 384 7.77 -1.04 -17.40
N VAL A 385 8.66 -1.70 -16.63
CA VAL A 385 8.77 -1.43 -15.19
C VAL A 385 9.46 -0.07 -14.98
N ASP A 386 8.75 0.90 -14.42
CA ASP A 386 9.25 2.25 -14.13
C ASP A 386 9.98 2.35 -12.78
N GLY A 387 9.81 1.35 -11.92
CA GLY A 387 10.45 1.29 -10.60
C GLY A 387 9.85 0.25 -9.66
N GLN A 388 10.18 0.38 -8.40
CA GLN A 388 9.72 -0.54 -7.36
C GLN A 388 9.46 0.16 -6.03
N VAL A 389 8.54 -0.41 -5.23
CA VAL A 389 8.24 0.06 -3.87
C VAL A 389 8.30 -1.12 -2.91
N PHE A 390 8.99 -0.96 -1.79
CA PHE A 390 9.30 -2.06 -0.87
C PHE A 390 8.43 -2.00 0.40
N PHE A 391 7.82 -3.10 0.76
CA PHE A 391 7.11 -3.27 2.00
C PHE A 391 7.99 -4.08 2.97
N THR A 392 8.49 -3.52 4.07
CA THR A 392 8.21 -2.21 4.67
C THR A 392 9.49 -1.63 5.31
N ALA A 393 9.48 -0.37 5.70
CA ALA A 393 10.65 0.39 6.19
C ALA A 393 11.44 -0.29 7.31
N LYS A 394 10.78 -0.98 8.26
CA LYS A 394 11.47 -1.69 9.36
C LYS A 394 12.43 -2.78 8.88
N ASN A 395 12.21 -3.34 7.69
CA ASN A 395 13.04 -4.42 7.13
C ASN A 395 14.39 -3.91 6.61
N PHE A 396 14.57 -2.58 6.59
CA PHE A 396 15.83 -1.94 6.22
C PHE A 396 16.60 -1.37 7.42
N LYS A 397 16.17 -1.66 8.65
CA LYS A 397 16.95 -1.36 9.87
C LYS A 397 18.24 -2.18 9.88
N GLU A 398 19.23 -1.69 10.64
CA GLU A 398 20.47 -2.41 10.84
C GLU A 398 20.22 -3.86 11.33
N GLY A 399 20.98 -4.80 10.79
CA GLY A 399 20.83 -6.23 11.10
C GLY A 399 19.69 -6.95 10.36
N GLN A 400 18.88 -6.26 9.59
CA GLN A 400 17.81 -6.90 8.82
C GLN A 400 18.35 -7.50 7.50
N PRO A 401 17.92 -8.73 7.12
CA PRO A 401 18.39 -9.40 5.90
C PRO A 401 18.21 -8.54 4.63
N ALA A 402 17.02 -7.95 4.43
CA ALA A 402 16.73 -7.17 3.24
C ALA A 402 17.67 -5.96 3.07
N ARG A 403 18.10 -5.34 4.18
CA ARG A 403 19.02 -4.19 4.14
C ARG A 403 20.34 -4.55 3.47
N ASN A 404 21.02 -5.56 3.97
CA ASN A 404 22.34 -5.92 3.49
C ASN A 404 22.30 -6.38 2.02
N THR A 405 21.34 -7.28 1.70
CA THR A 405 21.14 -7.81 0.36
C THR A 405 20.91 -6.69 -0.67
N MET A 406 20.06 -5.71 -0.32
CA MET A 406 19.78 -4.59 -1.23
C MET A 406 20.91 -3.58 -1.35
N LEU A 407 21.68 -3.31 -0.27
CA LEU A 407 22.84 -2.43 -0.35
C LEU A 407 23.94 -3.02 -1.24
N GLU A 408 24.16 -4.34 -1.17
CA GLU A 408 25.09 -5.05 -2.06
C GLU A 408 24.64 -4.92 -3.51
N TYR A 409 23.36 -5.20 -3.80
CA TYR A 409 22.79 -5.06 -5.14
C TYR A 409 22.89 -3.62 -5.65
N ALA A 410 22.55 -2.64 -4.82
CA ALA A 410 22.60 -1.23 -5.17
C ALA A 410 24.02 -0.77 -5.53
N LYS A 411 25.02 -1.28 -4.82
CA LYS A 411 26.44 -1.02 -5.08
C LYS A 411 26.90 -1.69 -6.38
N GLU A 412 26.56 -2.97 -6.58
CA GLU A 412 26.93 -3.75 -7.76
C GLU A 412 26.36 -3.11 -9.05
N HIS A 413 25.13 -2.63 -9.00
CA HIS A 413 24.42 -2.07 -10.16
C HIS A 413 24.37 -0.54 -10.18
N ASN A 414 25.24 0.15 -9.41
CA ASN A 414 25.41 1.60 -9.40
C ASN A 414 24.12 2.40 -9.22
N TRP A 415 23.24 1.99 -8.32
CA TRP A 415 21.99 2.69 -8.05
C TRP A 415 22.22 4.15 -7.65
N LYS A 416 21.53 5.04 -8.33
CA LYS A 416 21.57 6.48 -8.05
C LYS A 416 20.52 6.82 -7.00
N GLY A 417 20.96 7.25 -5.83
CA GLY A 417 20.09 7.84 -4.80
C GLY A 417 19.84 9.32 -5.06
N VAL A 418 19.10 9.93 -4.15
CA VAL A 418 18.74 11.36 -4.26
C VAL A 418 19.95 12.30 -4.33
N ASN A 419 21.06 11.93 -3.70
CA ASN A 419 22.30 12.71 -3.71
C ASN A 419 23.22 12.39 -4.92
N ASP A 420 22.85 11.44 -5.75
CA ASP A 420 23.66 10.94 -6.86
C ASP A 420 23.10 11.39 -8.22
N GLY A 421 22.21 12.39 -8.24
CA GLY A 421 21.59 12.92 -9.46
C GLY A 421 20.51 12.01 -10.04
N ASN A 422 19.78 11.28 -9.20
CA ASN A 422 18.61 10.52 -9.66
C ASN A 422 17.53 11.49 -10.16
N PRO A 423 16.93 11.28 -11.36
CA PRO A 423 15.92 12.16 -11.91
C PRO A 423 14.62 12.23 -11.08
N ASN A 424 14.40 11.25 -10.19
CA ASN A 424 13.24 11.22 -9.30
C ASN A 424 13.48 11.94 -7.95
N SER A 425 14.62 12.62 -7.77
CA SER A 425 14.89 13.42 -6.57
C SER A 425 14.12 14.73 -6.61
N VAL A 426 13.61 15.17 -5.46
CA VAL A 426 13.08 16.54 -5.29
C VAL A 426 14.24 17.53 -5.35
N LYS A 427 14.05 18.64 -6.09
CA LYS A 427 15.05 19.68 -6.26
C LYS A 427 14.94 20.76 -5.20
#